data_21907c07ae6ebaa0750cb6bf7dcfb3e6
#
_entry.id   21907c07ae6ebaa0750cb6bf7dcfb3e6
#
_cell.length_a   1.000
_cell.length_b   1.000
_cell.length_c   1.000
_cell.angle_alpha   90.00
_cell.angle_beta   90.00
_cell.angle_gamma   90.00
#
_symmetry.space_group_name_H-M   'P 1'
#
loop_
_entity.id
_entity.type
_entity.pdbx_description
1 polymer ?
#
loop_
_entity_poly.entity_id
_entity_poly.type
_entity_poly.pdbx_seq_one_letter_code
_entity_poly.pdbx_strand_id
1 'polypeptide(L)'
;MRYQFVDCRWELGNPGRGRHLYLEGHVPGASFLDVERDLSSPPGPGGRHPLPGEGQFVEAAGRAGIGDGVFVVAYGSMGGAERLWWLLRHFGHGDCAVLDLTGWLGPLRGGEEEIAPAEFNPRPLTGDTIEAAELQGHLSELVVLDARVPERYRGDVEPIDPVAGHIPGARNTPWNEPLPEIPPGEVAAYCGSGITATVLVHRLALAGREAKLYPGSWSEWAGLGLPVERA
;
A
#
# COMPACT_ATOMS: atom_id res chain seq x y z
N MET A 1 -0.73 23.78 12.46
CA MET A 1 -0.48 22.51 11.73
C MET A 1 -0.67 22.82 10.24
N ARG A 2 0.29 22.50 9.41
CA ARG A 2 0.21 22.62 7.95
C ARG A 2 -0.36 21.31 7.39
N TYR A 3 -1.25 21.38 6.42
CA TYR A 3 -1.78 20.22 5.71
C TYR A 3 -1.11 20.11 4.35
N GLN A 4 -0.77 18.89 3.94
CA GLN A 4 -0.34 18.58 2.59
C GLN A 4 -1.22 17.47 2.02
N PHE A 5 -1.97 17.79 0.97
CA PHE A 5 -2.69 16.80 0.20
C PHE A 5 -1.73 16.11 -0.77
N VAL A 6 -1.87 14.79 -0.91
CA VAL A 6 -1.02 14.00 -1.82
C VAL A 6 -1.89 13.08 -2.66
N ASP A 7 -1.80 13.24 -3.96
CA ASP A 7 -2.47 12.39 -4.95
C ASP A 7 -1.62 11.15 -5.23
N CYS A 8 -2.17 9.98 -4.94
CA CYS A 8 -1.56 8.68 -5.17
C CYS A 8 -2.45 7.84 -6.11
N ARG A 9 -3.21 8.47 -7.00
CA ARG A 9 -3.98 7.75 -8.01
C ARG A 9 -3.05 7.04 -8.99
N TRP A 10 -3.40 5.82 -9.34
CA TRP A 10 -2.66 4.99 -10.26
C TRP A 10 -3.56 3.92 -10.86
N GLU A 11 -3.06 3.20 -11.84
CA GLU A 11 -3.75 2.08 -12.48
C GLU A 11 -2.73 1.01 -12.85
N LEU A 12 -2.94 -0.21 -12.36
CA LEU A 12 -2.04 -1.33 -12.63
C LEU A 12 -1.98 -1.63 -14.13
N GLY A 13 -0.76 -1.70 -14.67
CA GLY A 13 -0.52 -1.98 -16.10
C GLY A 13 -0.72 -0.77 -17.01
N ASN A 14 -0.96 0.42 -16.45
CA ASN A 14 -1.09 1.67 -17.21
C ASN A 14 -0.17 2.75 -16.63
N PRO A 15 1.14 2.65 -16.86
CA PRO A 15 2.11 3.60 -16.34
C PRO A 15 1.80 5.03 -16.82
N GLY A 16 1.91 5.98 -15.90
CA GLY A 16 1.60 7.38 -16.16
C GLY A 16 0.11 7.77 -16.05
N ARG A 17 -0.82 6.81 -15.92
CA ARG A 17 -2.25 7.13 -15.75
C ARG A 17 -2.53 7.98 -14.52
N GLY A 18 -1.89 7.69 -13.40
CA GLY A 18 -2.01 8.47 -12.17
C GLY A 18 -1.59 9.92 -12.38
N ARG A 19 -0.44 10.12 -13.02
CA ARG A 19 0.05 11.46 -13.36
C ARG A 19 -0.90 12.21 -14.28
N HIS A 20 -1.47 11.52 -15.26
CA HIS A 20 -2.46 12.11 -16.16
C HIS A 20 -3.72 12.57 -15.39
N LEU A 21 -4.26 11.72 -14.52
CA LEU A 21 -5.42 12.06 -13.67
C LEU A 21 -5.12 13.26 -12.75
N TYR A 22 -3.91 13.35 -12.20
CA TYR A 22 -3.48 14.50 -11.42
C TYR A 22 -3.54 15.78 -12.25
N LEU A 23 -2.97 15.77 -13.45
CA LEU A 23 -2.96 16.95 -14.34
C LEU A 23 -4.34 17.35 -14.86
N GLU A 24 -5.25 16.38 -15.02
CA GLU A 24 -6.65 16.66 -15.36
C GLU A 24 -7.41 17.35 -14.22
N GLY A 25 -7.15 16.93 -12.97
CA GLY A 25 -7.80 17.51 -11.80
C GLY A 25 -7.40 16.87 -10.48
N HIS A 26 -6.91 17.67 -9.57
CA HIS A 26 -6.48 17.28 -8.22
C HIS A 26 -7.02 18.27 -7.17
N VAL A 27 -6.93 17.90 -5.88
CA VAL A 27 -7.24 18.80 -4.77
C VAL A 27 -6.26 19.98 -4.81
N PRO A 28 -6.72 21.25 -4.80
CA PRO A 28 -5.82 22.39 -4.89
C PRO A 28 -4.69 22.36 -3.86
N GLY A 29 -3.45 22.55 -4.32
CA GLY A 29 -2.24 22.46 -3.50
C GLY A 29 -1.75 21.03 -3.23
N ALA A 30 -2.36 20.01 -3.84
CA ALA A 30 -1.89 18.64 -3.71
C ALA A 30 -0.59 18.41 -4.50
N SER A 31 0.35 17.68 -3.91
CA SER A 31 1.46 17.07 -4.63
C SER A 31 1.04 15.73 -5.24
N PHE A 32 1.85 15.20 -6.15
CA PHE A 32 1.66 13.87 -6.74
C PHE A 32 2.83 12.95 -6.38
N LEU A 33 2.51 11.74 -5.91
CA LEU A 33 3.46 10.64 -5.73
C LEU A 33 3.01 9.43 -6.56
N ASP A 34 3.90 8.97 -7.42
CA ASP A 34 3.68 7.81 -8.27
C ASP A 34 3.89 6.52 -7.47
N VAL A 35 2.90 5.62 -7.48
CA VAL A 35 2.94 4.37 -6.72
C VAL A 35 4.09 3.46 -7.16
N GLU A 36 4.35 3.38 -8.47
CA GLU A 36 5.39 2.50 -9.02
C GLU A 36 6.80 3.08 -8.89
N ARG A 37 6.95 4.40 -8.96
CA ARG A 37 8.25 5.07 -8.95
C ARG A 37 8.64 5.61 -7.58
N ASP A 38 7.68 6.22 -6.85
CA ASP A 38 7.98 6.96 -5.61
C ASP A 38 7.65 6.12 -4.36
N LEU A 39 6.64 5.24 -4.44
CA LEU A 39 6.17 4.42 -3.32
C LEU A 39 6.55 2.95 -3.44
N SER A 40 7.34 2.58 -4.44
CA SER A 40 7.84 1.23 -4.65
C SER A 40 9.27 1.27 -5.21
N SER A 41 10.06 0.26 -4.90
CA SER A 41 11.30 -0.04 -5.62
C SER A 41 10.97 -0.73 -6.95
N PRO A 42 11.91 -0.75 -7.92
CA PRO A 42 11.74 -1.50 -9.16
C PRO A 42 11.39 -2.98 -8.91
N PRO A 43 10.59 -3.61 -9.79
CA PRO A 43 10.30 -5.04 -9.71
C PRO A 43 11.57 -5.90 -9.64
N GLY A 44 11.54 -6.94 -8.82
CA GLY A 44 12.70 -7.82 -8.61
C GLY A 44 12.36 -9.05 -7.79
N PRO A 45 13.38 -9.70 -7.18
CA PRO A 45 13.16 -10.87 -6.33
C PRO A 45 12.14 -10.66 -5.20
N GLY A 46 12.05 -9.44 -4.65
CA GLY A 46 11.08 -9.07 -3.62
C GLY A 46 9.66 -8.75 -4.16
N GLY A 47 9.33 -9.19 -5.36
CA GLY A 47 8.01 -9.02 -5.97
C GLY A 47 7.90 -7.85 -6.95
N ARG A 48 6.65 -7.50 -7.33
CA ARG A 48 6.39 -6.45 -8.34
C ARG A 48 6.49 -5.03 -7.78
N HIS A 49 6.13 -4.81 -6.52
CA HIS A 49 6.18 -3.49 -5.87
C HIS A 49 6.87 -3.60 -4.50
N PRO A 50 8.17 -3.94 -4.45
CA PRO A 50 8.91 -3.97 -3.21
C PRO A 50 8.80 -2.61 -2.49
N LEU A 51 9.04 -2.57 -1.18
CA LEU A 51 9.10 -1.30 -0.46
C LEU A 51 10.21 -0.42 -1.05
N PRO A 52 10.00 0.90 -1.13
CA PRO A 52 11.07 1.82 -1.51
C PRO A 52 12.16 1.78 -0.44
N GLY A 53 13.42 1.94 -0.86
CA GLY A 53 14.50 2.17 0.07
C GLY A 53 14.30 3.49 0.83
N GLU A 54 14.82 3.58 2.05
CA GLU A 54 14.69 4.78 2.91
C GLU A 54 15.05 6.07 2.16
N GLY A 55 16.23 6.12 1.52
CA GLY A 55 16.66 7.30 0.78
C GLY A 55 15.73 7.70 -0.37
N GLN A 56 15.19 6.72 -1.09
CA GLN A 56 14.19 6.95 -2.15
C GLN A 56 12.91 7.56 -1.57
N PHE A 57 12.42 7.02 -0.47
CA PHE A 57 11.20 7.54 0.16
C PHE A 57 11.41 8.92 0.77
N VAL A 58 12.55 9.16 1.43
CA VAL A 58 12.92 10.48 1.98
C VAL A 58 12.92 11.55 0.89
N GLU A 59 13.53 11.27 -0.26
CA GLU A 59 13.54 12.19 -1.41
C GLU A 59 12.13 12.44 -1.95
N ALA A 60 11.34 11.39 -2.14
CA ALA A 60 9.97 11.50 -2.64
C ALA A 60 9.07 12.30 -1.69
N ALA A 61 9.12 12.00 -0.39
CA ALA A 61 8.36 12.69 0.65
C ALA A 61 8.77 14.16 0.74
N GLY A 62 10.07 14.47 0.79
CA GLY A 62 10.58 15.84 0.82
C GLY A 62 10.15 16.66 -0.39
N ARG A 63 10.26 16.11 -1.59
CA ARG A 63 9.77 16.72 -2.85
C ARG A 63 8.26 16.96 -2.84
N ALA A 64 7.50 16.10 -2.20
CA ALA A 64 6.05 16.22 -2.03
C ALA A 64 5.63 17.23 -0.94
N GLY A 65 6.59 17.89 -0.28
CA GLY A 65 6.33 18.86 0.79
C GLY A 65 5.99 18.22 2.13
N ILE A 66 6.31 16.95 2.32
CA ILE A 66 6.09 16.20 3.57
C ILE A 66 7.33 16.33 4.46
N GLY A 67 7.13 16.74 5.69
CA GLY A 67 8.19 16.90 6.69
C GLY A 67 7.61 17.07 8.09
N ASP A 68 8.46 17.36 9.08
CA ASP A 68 8.03 17.51 10.46
C ASP A 68 6.95 18.61 10.61
N GLY A 69 5.90 18.32 11.39
CA GLY A 69 4.78 19.24 11.65
C GLY A 69 3.79 19.41 10.48
N VAL A 70 3.90 18.59 9.44
CA VAL A 70 2.95 18.56 8.32
C VAL A 70 1.98 17.40 8.53
N PHE A 71 0.68 17.67 8.49
CA PHE A 71 -0.35 16.61 8.46
C PHE A 71 -0.62 16.23 7.00
N VAL A 72 -0.38 14.97 6.66
CA VAL A 72 -0.53 14.45 5.29
C VAL A 72 -1.95 13.90 5.10
N VAL A 73 -2.61 14.33 4.02
CA VAL A 73 -3.88 13.77 3.60
C VAL A 73 -3.68 13.10 2.24
N ALA A 74 -3.51 11.78 2.25
CA ALA A 74 -3.35 10.98 1.05
C ALA A 74 -4.70 10.64 0.43
N TYR A 75 -4.82 10.72 -0.89
CA TYR A 75 -5.96 10.18 -1.63
C TYR A 75 -5.47 9.45 -2.88
N GLY A 76 -6.26 8.48 -3.33
CA GLY A 76 -5.80 7.66 -4.44
C GLY A 76 -6.81 6.62 -4.89
N SER A 77 -6.33 5.65 -5.63
CA SER A 77 -7.08 4.50 -6.11
C SER A 77 -6.30 3.21 -5.83
N MET A 78 -7.00 2.09 -5.78
CA MET A 78 -6.40 0.75 -5.70
C MET A 78 -5.32 0.60 -4.61
N GLY A 79 -5.49 1.26 -3.45
CA GLY A 79 -4.56 1.18 -2.34
C GLY A 79 -3.36 2.14 -2.42
N GLY A 80 -3.29 3.04 -3.40
CA GLY A 80 -2.18 3.98 -3.51
C GLY A 80 -2.10 4.96 -2.35
N ALA A 81 -3.24 5.47 -1.87
CA ALA A 81 -3.30 6.34 -0.70
C ALA A 81 -2.90 5.60 0.59
N GLU A 82 -3.41 4.38 0.76
CA GLU A 82 -3.09 3.53 1.91
C GLU A 82 -1.63 3.07 1.88
N ARG A 83 -1.03 2.89 0.69
CA ARG A 83 0.40 2.61 0.55
C ARG A 83 1.23 3.79 1.06
N LEU A 84 0.88 5.03 0.70
CA LEU A 84 1.55 6.23 1.24
C LEU A 84 1.34 6.34 2.75
N TRP A 85 0.10 6.18 3.24
CA TRP A 85 -0.22 6.19 4.67
C TRP A 85 0.63 5.17 5.44
N TRP A 86 0.76 3.95 4.92
CA TRP A 86 1.55 2.89 5.55
C TRP A 86 3.04 3.24 5.56
N LEU A 87 3.60 3.70 4.43
CA LEU A 87 5.01 4.11 4.33
C LEU A 87 5.35 5.27 5.26
N LEU A 88 4.47 6.27 5.37
CA LEU A 88 4.66 7.37 6.30
C LEU A 88 4.80 6.86 7.74
N ARG A 89 3.90 5.99 8.17
CA ARG A 89 3.94 5.38 9.52
C ARG A 89 5.18 4.51 9.70
N HIS A 90 5.51 3.68 8.72
CA HIS A 90 6.71 2.85 8.70
C HIS A 90 7.99 3.69 8.90
N PHE A 91 8.07 4.83 8.25
CA PHE A 91 9.19 5.77 8.41
C PHE A 91 8.99 6.79 9.55
N GLY A 92 8.05 6.54 10.46
CA GLY A 92 7.90 7.28 11.72
C GLY A 92 7.13 8.60 11.63
N HIS A 93 6.39 8.84 10.53
CA HIS A 93 5.52 10.00 10.37
C HIS A 93 4.05 9.60 10.63
N GLY A 94 3.57 9.82 11.86
CA GLY A 94 2.23 9.40 12.29
C GLY A 94 1.10 10.37 11.92
N ASP A 95 1.44 11.63 11.58
CA ASP A 95 0.46 12.68 11.26
C ASP A 95 -0.06 12.52 9.83
N CYS A 96 -0.86 11.49 9.56
CA CYS A 96 -1.38 11.18 8.24
C CYS A 96 -2.77 10.54 8.29
N ALA A 97 -3.56 10.79 7.24
CA ALA A 97 -4.87 10.20 7.01
C ALA A 97 -5.08 9.86 5.53
N VAL A 98 -6.04 8.97 5.26
CA VAL A 98 -6.52 8.66 3.92
C VAL A 98 -7.86 9.35 3.70
N LEU A 99 -8.00 10.02 2.57
CA LEU A 99 -9.23 10.67 2.11
C LEU A 99 -9.83 9.85 0.97
N ASP A 100 -11.10 9.49 1.11
CA ASP A 100 -11.90 9.07 -0.04
C ASP A 100 -12.26 10.30 -0.89
N LEU A 101 -11.67 10.38 -2.08
CA LEU A 101 -11.88 11.52 -2.98
C LEU A 101 -13.34 11.69 -3.41
N THR A 102 -14.16 10.64 -3.34
CA THR A 102 -15.61 10.74 -3.62
C THR A 102 -16.34 11.63 -2.60
N GLY A 103 -15.78 11.76 -1.39
CA GLY A 103 -16.24 12.68 -0.35
C GLY A 103 -15.75 14.12 -0.47
N TRP A 104 -14.89 14.42 -1.46
CA TRP A 104 -14.39 15.77 -1.67
C TRP A 104 -15.44 16.65 -2.35
N LEU A 105 -15.90 17.69 -1.66
CA LEU A 105 -16.92 18.62 -2.16
C LEU A 105 -16.34 19.94 -2.71
N GLY A 106 -15.03 20.12 -2.62
CA GLY A 106 -14.35 21.30 -3.11
C GLY A 106 -14.08 21.26 -4.63
N PRO A 107 -13.59 22.36 -5.21
CA PRO A 107 -13.16 22.37 -6.60
C PRO A 107 -11.93 21.47 -6.79
N LEU A 108 -11.75 21.00 -8.02
CA LEU A 108 -10.48 20.42 -8.46
C LEU A 108 -9.71 21.44 -9.30
N ARG A 109 -8.39 21.37 -9.31
CA ARG A 109 -7.49 22.19 -10.11
C ARG A 109 -6.72 21.29 -11.08
N GLY A 110 -6.62 21.69 -12.33
CA GLY A 110 -5.77 21.03 -13.33
C GLY A 110 -4.39 21.67 -13.42
N GLY A 111 -3.45 20.96 -14.03
CA GLY A 111 -2.07 21.41 -14.25
C GLY A 111 -1.11 21.02 -13.13
N GLU A 112 0.02 21.71 -13.04
CA GLU A 112 1.05 21.49 -12.02
C GLU A 112 0.82 22.40 -10.81
N GLU A 113 1.19 21.91 -9.62
CA GLU A 113 1.28 22.72 -8.41
C GLU A 113 2.76 22.97 -8.05
N GLU A 114 3.07 24.18 -7.61
CA GLU A 114 4.38 24.49 -7.03
C GLU A 114 4.41 24.09 -5.56
N ILE A 115 5.07 22.99 -5.26
CA ILE A 115 5.19 22.45 -3.89
C ILE A 115 6.54 22.88 -3.31
N ALA A 116 6.51 23.64 -2.22
CA ALA A 116 7.71 23.94 -1.47
C ALA A 116 8.25 22.64 -0.83
N PRO A 117 9.49 22.22 -1.15
CA PRO A 117 10.05 21.02 -0.56
C PRO A 117 10.18 21.14 0.96
N ALA A 118 10.15 19.99 1.63
CA ALA A 118 10.33 19.89 3.08
C ALA A 118 11.43 18.87 3.41
N GLU A 119 11.97 18.95 4.62
CA GLU A 119 12.89 17.94 5.14
C GLU A 119 12.10 16.84 5.81
N PHE A 120 12.23 15.61 5.31
CA PHE A 120 11.64 14.41 5.88
C PHE A 120 12.70 13.66 6.69
N ASN A 121 12.50 13.54 8.00
CA ASN A 121 13.42 12.87 8.92
C ASN A 121 12.89 11.47 9.26
N PRO A 122 13.41 10.40 8.63
CA PRO A 122 12.90 9.05 8.84
C PRO A 122 13.26 8.52 10.23
N ARG A 123 12.30 7.79 10.82
CA ARG A 123 12.44 7.03 12.07
C ARG A 123 11.77 5.68 11.88
N PRO A 124 12.41 4.76 11.11
CA PRO A 124 11.77 3.52 10.71
C PRO A 124 11.29 2.69 11.89
N LEU A 125 10.04 2.20 11.80
CA LEU A 125 9.51 1.22 12.72
C LEU A 125 10.11 -0.17 12.41
N THR A 126 10.05 -1.04 13.40
CA THR A 126 10.43 -2.44 13.27
C THR A 126 9.25 -3.32 13.67
N GLY A 127 9.10 -4.47 13.01
CA GLY A 127 8.07 -5.44 13.33
C GLY A 127 6.70 -5.18 12.71
N ASP A 128 6.57 -4.18 11.85
CA ASP A 128 5.37 -3.88 11.06
C ASP A 128 5.36 -4.56 9.68
N THR A 129 6.44 -5.27 9.36
CA THR A 129 6.57 -6.14 8.18
C THR A 129 6.83 -7.58 8.59
N ILE A 130 6.61 -8.50 7.65
CA ILE A 130 7.00 -9.90 7.74
C ILE A 130 7.60 -10.36 6.41
N GLU A 131 8.71 -11.09 6.47
CA GLU A 131 9.38 -11.63 5.29
C GLU A 131 8.84 -13.01 4.92
N ALA A 132 9.02 -13.42 3.64
CA ALA A 132 8.50 -14.69 3.12
C ALA A 132 8.89 -15.91 3.98
N ALA A 133 10.16 -16.01 4.41
CA ALA A 133 10.65 -17.13 5.22
C ALA A 133 10.04 -17.15 6.63
N GLU A 134 9.89 -15.98 7.26
CA GLU A 134 9.24 -15.85 8.57
C GLU A 134 7.75 -16.22 8.46
N LEU A 135 7.04 -15.68 7.46
CA LEU A 135 5.64 -15.99 7.21
C LEU A 135 5.44 -17.49 6.97
N GLN A 136 6.29 -18.13 6.15
CA GLN A 136 6.23 -19.56 5.88
C GLN A 136 6.43 -20.39 7.16
N GLY A 137 7.36 -19.98 8.03
CA GLY A 137 7.65 -20.68 9.28
C GLY A 137 6.54 -20.61 10.33
N HIS A 138 5.66 -19.59 10.24
CA HIS A 138 4.64 -19.29 11.27
C HIS A 138 3.20 -19.32 10.76
N LEU A 139 2.92 -19.96 9.60
CA LEU A 139 1.58 -19.99 9.00
C LEU A 139 0.48 -20.53 9.95
N SER A 140 0.82 -21.47 10.85
CA SER A 140 -0.13 -22.03 11.81
C SER A 140 -0.40 -21.12 13.04
N GLU A 141 0.41 -20.11 13.24
CA GLU A 141 0.36 -19.22 14.41
C GLU A 141 -0.26 -17.86 14.05
N LEU A 142 -0.20 -17.48 12.75
CA LEU A 142 -0.65 -16.21 12.24
C LEU A 142 -2.06 -16.27 11.63
N VAL A 143 -2.78 -15.18 11.75
CA VAL A 143 -3.97 -14.94 10.94
C VAL A 143 -3.54 -14.28 9.64
N VAL A 144 -3.36 -15.07 8.59
CA VAL A 144 -2.90 -14.58 7.27
C VAL A 144 -4.10 -14.14 6.44
N LEU A 145 -4.09 -12.89 5.95
CA LEU A 145 -5.17 -12.28 5.17
C LEU A 145 -4.73 -12.01 3.73
N ASP A 146 -5.47 -12.55 2.76
CA ASP A 146 -5.28 -12.29 1.34
C ASP A 146 -6.24 -11.20 0.86
N ALA A 147 -5.71 -10.04 0.49
CA ALA A 147 -6.49 -8.90 0.02
C ALA A 147 -6.95 -9.00 -1.44
N ARG A 148 -6.58 -10.04 -2.18
CA ARG A 148 -6.97 -10.20 -3.59
C ARG A 148 -8.46 -10.51 -3.72
N VAL A 149 -8.98 -10.27 -4.92
CA VAL A 149 -10.35 -10.67 -5.27
C VAL A 149 -10.54 -12.20 -5.20
N PRO A 150 -11.75 -12.67 -4.88
CA PRO A 150 -12.00 -14.10 -4.59
C PRO A 150 -11.54 -15.06 -5.68
N GLU A 151 -11.69 -14.70 -6.94
CA GLU A 151 -11.33 -15.56 -8.08
C GLU A 151 -9.81 -15.81 -8.13
N ARG A 152 -9.00 -14.81 -7.77
CA ARG A 152 -7.53 -14.95 -7.68
C ARG A 152 -7.13 -15.78 -6.48
N TYR A 153 -7.79 -15.55 -5.34
CA TYR A 153 -7.56 -16.33 -4.12
C TYR A 153 -7.84 -17.82 -4.35
N ARG A 154 -9.00 -18.17 -4.92
CA ARG A 154 -9.36 -19.58 -5.19
C ARG A 154 -8.45 -20.24 -6.24
N GLY A 155 -7.76 -19.45 -7.05
CA GLY A 155 -6.93 -19.93 -8.15
C GLY A 155 -7.73 -20.23 -9.43
N ASP A 156 -8.95 -19.69 -9.54
CA ASP A 156 -9.77 -19.77 -10.77
C ASP A 156 -9.15 -18.96 -11.90
N VAL A 157 -8.56 -17.82 -11.56
CA VAL A 157 -7.94 -16.87 -12.49
C VAL A 157 -6.65 -16.32 -11.89
N GLU A 158 -5.58 -16.28 -12.66
CA GLU A 158 -4.37 -15.53 -12.33
C GLU A 158 -3.79 -14.88 -13.59
N PRO A 159 -4.14 -13.60 -13.86
CA PRO A 159 -3.75 -12.93 -15.09
C PRO A 159 -2.34 -12.33 -15.05
N ILE A 160 -1.67 -12.33 -13.90
CA ILE A 160 -0.45 -11.54 -13.68
C ILE A 160 0.72 -12.43 -13.26
N ASP A 161 0.51 -13.30 -12.27
CA ASP A 161 1.57 -14.13 -11.68
C ASP A 161 1.61 -15.53 -12.32
N PRO A 162 2.77 -16.21 -12.31
CA PRO A 162 2.93 -17.51 -13.01
C PRO A 162 2.14 -18.66 -12.36
N VAL A 163 1.71 -18.49 -11.10
CA VAL A 163 1.04 -19.54 -10.32
C VAL A 163 -0.27 -19.01 -9.75
N ALA A 164 -1.36 -19.76 -9.93
CA ALA A 164 -2.68 -19.46 -9.37
C ALA A 164 -2.86 -20.15 -8.01
N GLY A 165 -3.61 -19.52 -7.10
CA GLY A 165 -3.91 -20.00 -5.75
C GLY A 165 -3.55 -18.96 -4.68
N HIS A 166 -3.35 -19.41 -3.44
CA HIS A 166 -3.09 -18.56 -2.28
C HIS A 166 -2.07 -19.19 -1.32
N ILE A 167 -1.57 -18.41 -0.37
CA ILE A 167 -0.69 -18.89 0.71
C ILE A 167 -1.49 -19.85 1.60
N PRO A 168 -0.96 -21.06 1.90
CA PRO A 168 -1.68 -22.06 2.67
C PRO A 168 -2.24 -21.53 3.99
N GLY A 169 -3.53 -21.81 4.24
CA GLY A 169 -4.22 -21.36 5.45
C GLY A 169 -4.63 -19.89 5.47
N ALA A 170 -4.29 -19.10 4.45
CA ALA A 170 -4.73 -17.72 4.36
C ALA A 170 -6.25 -17.60 4.22
N ARG A 171 -6.81 -16.49 4.71
CA ARG A 171 -8.23 -16.15 4.60
C ARG A 171 -8.43 -15.07 3.57
N ASN A 172 -9.33 -15.29 2.63
CA ASN A 172 -9.66 -14.23 1.67
C ASN A 172 -10.40 -13.09 2.36
N THR A 173 -9.87 -11.91 2.21
CA THR A 173 -10.40 -10.66 2.77
C THR A 173 -10.22 -9.58 1.71
N PRO A 174 -11.08 -9.55 0.67
CA PRO A 174 -10.88 -8.67 -0.48
C PRO A 174 -10.82 -7.20 -0.07
N TRP A 175 -9.83 -6.48 -0.61
CA TRP A 175 -9.58 -5.09 -0.25
C TRP A 175 -10.74 -4.14 -0.55
N ASN A 176 -11.60 -4.49 -1.49
CA ASN A 176 -12.74 -3.71 -1.97
C ASN A 176 -14.08 -4.13 -1.33
N GLU A 177 -14.07 -5.07 -0.38
CA GLU A 177 -15.23 -5.50 0.37
C GLU A 177 -15.15 -5.02 1.84
N PRO A 178 -16.26 -4.97 2.57
CA PRO A 178 -16.25 -4.67 3.99
C PRO A 178 -15.35 -5.63 4.78
N LEU A 179 -14.63 -5.12 5.79
CA LEU A 179 -13.79 -5.94 6.65
C LEU A 179 -14.66 -6.94 7.43
N PRO A 180 -14.46 -8.26 7.26
CA PRO A 180 -15.16 -9.25 8.05
C PRO A 180 -14.64 -9.29 9.50
N GLU A 181 -15.27 -10.08 10.35
CA GLU A 181 -14.71 -10.39 11.67
C GLU A 181 -13.40 -11.16 11.53
N ILE A 182 -12.32 -10.56 12.06
CA ILE A 182 -10.99 -11.15 12.01
C ILE A 182 -10.71 -11.87 13.33
N PRO A 183 -10.32 -13.15 13.31
CA PRO A 183 -10.01 -13.92 14.51
C PRO A 183 -8.95 -13.25 15.39
N PRO A 184 -8.95 -13.52 16.70
CA PRO A 184 -7.88 -13.07 17.56
C PRO A 184 -6.55 -13.70 17.15
N GLY A 185 -5.44 -12.99 17.40
CA GLY A 185 -4.08 -13.43 17.06
C GLY A 185 -3.32 -12.35 16.30
N GLU A 186 -2.05 -12.61 16.04
CA GLU A 186 -1.21 -11.76 15.23
C GLU A 186 -1.61 -11.87 13.75
N VAL A 187 -1.72 -10.73 13.08
CA VAL A 187 -2.22 -10.66 11.70
C VAL A 187 -1.08 -10.33 10.75
N ALA A 188 -1.01 -11.05 9.64
CA ALA A 188 -0.20 -10.71 8.48
C ALA A 188 -1.11 -10.53 7.25
N ALA A 189 -0.94 -9.43 6.51
CA ALA A 189 -1.73 -9.11 5.32
C ALA A 189 -0.85 -9.10 4.07
N TYR A 190 -1.36 -9.71 3.00
CA TYR A 190 -0.72 -9.69 1.69
C TYR A 190 -1.74 -9.47 0.57
N CYS A 191 -1.28 -9.22 -0.64
CA CYS A 191 -2.13 -9.17 -1.84
C CYS A 191 -1.39 -9.73 -3.07
N GLY A 192 -1.53 -9.12 -4.22
CA GLY A 192 -0.74 -9.49 -5.40
C GLY A 192 0.71 -8.98 -5.34
N SER A 193 0.94 -7.77 -4.80
CA SER A 193 2.25 -7.10 -4.83
C SER A 193 2.46 -6.09 -3.69
N GLY A 194 1.71 -6.21 -2.59
CA GLY A 194 1.89 -5.38 -1.40
C GLY A 194 1.22 -4.00 -1.43
N ILE A 195 0.48 -3.65 -2.49
CA ILE A 195 -0.23 -2.36 -2.55
C ILE A 195 -1.60 -2.48 -1.88
N THR A 196 -2.52 -3.29 -2.40
CA THR A 196 -3.88 -3.39 -1.84
C THR A 196 -3.92 -4.05 -0.46
N ALA A 197 -2.88 -4.76 -0.05
CA ALA A 197 -2.73 -5.25 1.33
C ALA A 197 -2.68 -4.10 2.35
N THR A 198 -2.13 -2.93 1.98
CA THR A 198 -2.11 -1.77 2.87
C THR A 198 -3.52 -1.22 3.16
N VAL A 199 -4.50 -1.47 2.29
CA VAL A 199 -5.91 -1.16 2.56
C VAL A 199 -6.43 -1.98 3.76
N LEU A 200 -6.10 -3.27 3.83
CA LEU A 200 -6.47 -4.11 4.98
C LEU A 200 -5.75 -3.64 6.25
N VAL A 201 -4.45 -3.37 6.16
CA VAL A 201 -3.66 -2.87 7.31
C VAL A 201 -4.23 -1.55 7.81
N HIS A 202 -4.60 -0.63 6.91
CA HIS A 202 -5.23 0.64 7.27
C HIS A 202 -6.59 0.43 7.96
N ARG A 203 -7.47 -0.40 7.39
CA ARG A 203 -8.78 -0.70 7.98
C ARG A 203 -8.69 -1.38 9.34
N LEU A 204 -7.75 -2.29 9.51
CA LEU A 204 -7.47 -2.94 10.79
C LEU A 204 -6.98 -1.90 11.81
N ALA A 205 -6.08 -1.00 11.43
CA ALA A 205 -5.61 0.08 12.30
C ALA A 205 -6.76 1.00 12.74
N LEU A 206 -7.69 1.35 11.84
CA LEU A 206 -8.90 2.11 12.19
C LEU A 206 -9.82 1.36 13.16
N ALA A 207 -9.82 0.04 13.12
CA ALA A 207 -10.54 -0.84 14.06
C ALA A 207 -9.76 -1.09 15.37
N GLY A 208 -8.62 -0.42 15.58
CA GLY A 208 -7.77 -0.58 16.75
C GLY A 208 -6.96 -1.87 16.78
N ARG A 209 -6.70 -2.47 15.62
CA ARG A 209 -5.97 -3.71 15.47
C ARG A 209 -4.76 -3.54 14.55
N GLU A 210 -3.59 -3.98 15.02
CA GLU A 210 -2.37 -3.96 14.22
C GLU A 210 -2.27 -5.19 13.30
N ALA A 211 -1.56 -5.03 12.20
CA ALA A 211 -1.24 -6.10 11.27
C ALA A 211 0.12 -5.85 10.63
N LYS A 212 0.91 -6.90 10.47
CA LYS A 212 2.14 -6.87 9.66
C LYS A 212 1.80 -6.87 8.18
N LEU A 213 2.54 -6.11 7.41
CA LEU A 213 2.50 -6.19 5.95
C LEU A 213 3.51 -7.23 5.47
N TYR A 214 3.08 -8.14 4.59
CA TYR A 214 4.00 -8.92 3.77
C TYR A 214 4.19 -8.19 2.41
N PRO A 215 5.28 -7.41 2.25
CA PRO A 215 5.43 -6.52 1.09
C PRO A 215 5.57 -7.27 -0.23
N GLY A 216 6.33 -8.36 -0.26
CA GLY A 216 6.56 -9.19 -1.46
C GLY A 216 5.29 -9.84 -1.99
N SER A 217 4.37 -10.16 -1.06
CA SER A 217 3.02 -10.66 -1.40
C SER A 217 3.04 -11.88 -2.30
N TRP A 218 1.95 -12.09 -3.06
CA TRP A 218 1.83 -13.25 -3.93
C TRP A 218 2.90 -13.30 -5.02
N SER A 219 3.30 -12.15 -5.56
CA SER A 219 4.30 -12.09 -6.62
C SER A 219 5.69 -12.60 -6.19
N GLU A 220 6.09 -12.34 -4.95
CA GLU A 220 7.31 -12.91 -4.37
C GLU A 220 7.09 -14.37 -3.98
N TRP A 221 6.01 -14.68 -3.28
CA TRP A 221 5.69 -16.03 -2.81
C TRP A 221 5.69 -17.06 -3.95
N ALA A 222 4.97 -16.75 -5.04
CA ALA A 222 4.93 -17.58 -6.23
C ALA A 222 6.27 -17.64 -6.97
N GLY A 223 7.00 -16.51 -7.00
CA GLY A 223 8.34 -16.42 -7.59
C GLY A 223 9.39 -17.28 -6.87
N LEU A 224 9.27 -17.42 -5.55
CA LEU A 224 10.12 -18.28 -4.72
C LEU A 224 9.72 -19.77 -4.80
N GLY A 225 8.62 -20.13 -5.48
CA GLY A 225 8.15 -21.50 -5.58
C GLY A 225 7.67 -22.09 -4.25
N LEU A 226 7.17 -21.23 -3.34
CA LEU A 226 6.68 -21.65 -2.02
C LEU A 226 5.34 -22.38 -2.12
N PRO A 227 4.90 -23.11 -1.08
CA PRO A 227 3.67 -23.91 -1.09
C PRO A 227 2.43 -23.08 -1.44
N VAL A 228 1.53 -23.67 -2.23
CA VAL A 228 0.32 -23.03 -2.73
C VAL A 228 -0.89 -23.88 -2.41
N GLU A 229 -1.97 -23.23 -1.98
CA GLU A 229 -3.29 -23.83 -1.80
C GLU A 229 -4.29 -23.26 -2.81
N ARG A 230 -5.33 -24.03 -3.13
CA ARG A 230 -6.47 -23.62 -3.95
C ARG A 230 -7.76 -24.00 -3.25
N ALA A 231 -8.77 -23.15 -3.33
CA ALA A 231 -10.08 -23.37 -2.70
C ALA A 231 -11.16 -23.75 -3.72
#